data_b5f691fc1076f8549a0f3808c5fe02e4
#
_entry.id   b5f691fc1076f8549a0f3808c5fe02e4
#
_cell.length_a   1.000
_cell.length_b   1.000
_cell.length_c   1.000
_cell.angle_alpha   90.00
_cell.angle_beta   90.00
_cell.angle_gamma   90.00
#
_symmetry.space_group_name_H-M   'P 1'
#
loop_
_entity.id
_entity.type
_entity.pdbx_description
1 polymer ?
#
loop_
_entity_poly.entity_id
_entity_poly.type
_entity_poly.pdbx_seq_one_letter_code
_entity_poly.pdbx_strand_id
1 'polypeptide(L)'
;MDKQMTMSALSDELAQVRTKKKEFLAQIERIVPWKEWLTLIQPCYYKGERGNKPYPLESMLRLYLLQNLYDLSDEATAAEAIDSRAFSDFCGIDSSNQGPDGDTLGRFRNLLIKNGLQEKLFSQVVAALMERGLILKKGTIVDSTIISAPSSTKNSEKKQDPDAHQVKKGNTWHFGYKAHVGVDKDSGLVHTVEATPANVHDVTQTSSLLTGEEDVVYGDSGYLGAGNREDAIVRNKSGRKIKYKINRRPSPVSYTHLRAHETRH
;
A
#
# COMPACT_ATOMS: atom_id res chain seq x y z
N MET A 1 42.36 -15.90 29.13
CA MET A 1 41.21 -15.68 30.04
C MET A 1 40.00 -15.35 29.22
N ASP A 2 39.17 -16.36 28.91
CA ASP A 2 37.89 -16.16 28.21
C ASP A 2 36.97 -15.39 29.14
N LYS A 3 36.56 -14.18 28.72
CA LYS A 3 35.55 -13.42 29.41
C LYS A 3 34.23 -14.17 29.26
N GLN A 4 33.78 -14.77 30.35
CA GLN A 4 32.43 -15.32 30.44
C GLN A 4 31.44 -14.19 30.31
N MET A 5 30.81 -14.06 29.13
CA MET A 5 29.78 -13.05 28.89
C MET A 5 28.51 -13.43 29.67
N THR A 6 27.96 -12.46 30.41
CA THR A 6 26.65 -12.65 31.04
C THR A 6 25.56 -12.72 29.96
N MET A 7 24.45 -13.41 30.24
CA MET A 7 23.31 -13.50 29.30
C MET A 7 22.77 -12.11 28.90
N SER A 8 22.85 -11.12 29.81
CA SER A 8 22.47 -9.73 29.48
C SER A 8 23.45 -9.09 28.50
N ALA A 9 24.76 -9.28 28.68
CA ALA A 9 25.77 -8.74 27.77
C ALA A 9 25.66 -9.34 26.37
N LEU A 10 25.37 -10.65 26.27
CA LEU A 10 25.10 -11.33 25.02
C LEU A 10 23.81 -10.77 24.33
N SER A 11 22.78 -10.52 25.13
CA SER A 11 21.53 -9.90 24.66
C SER A 11 21.78 -8.49 24.10
N ASP A 12 22.58 -7.69 24.78
CA ASP A 12 22.93 -6.32 24.37
C ASP A 12 23.81 -6.31 23.11
N GLU A 13 24.78 -7.23 22.98
CA GLU A 13 25.55 -7.38 21.76
C GLU A 13 24.68 -7.79 20.55
N LEU A 14 23.79 -8.77 20.74
CA LEU A 14 22.84 -9.18 19.71
C LEU A 14 21.85 -8.05 19.34
N ALA A 15 21.50 -7.19 20.28
CA ALA A 15 20.67 -6.01 20.01
C ALA A 15 21.39 -5.00 19.10
N GLN A 16 22.73 -4.90 19.19
CA GLN A 16 23.54 -3.98 18.38
C GLN A 16 23.83 -4.51 16.96
N VAL A 17 23.58 -5.78 16.68
CA VAL A 17 23.79 -6.34 15.32
C VAL A 17 22.87 -5.63 14.34
N ARG A 18 23.46 -4.91 13.39
CA ARG A 18 22.74 -4.26 12.28
C ARG A 18 22.45 -5.27 11.20
N THR A 19 21.18 -5.49 10.92
CA THR A 19 20.72 -6.28 9.78
C THR A 19 19.95 -5.40 8.81
N LYS A 20 19.89 -5.76 7.53
CA LYS A 20 19.09 -5.03 6.52
C LYS A 20 17.63 -4.84 6.98
N LYS A 21 17.07 -5.86 7.65
CA LYS A 21 15.71 -5.78 8.21
C LYS A 21 15.60 -4.70 9.29
N LYS A 22 16.54 -4.63 10.24
CA LYS A 22 16.57 -3.59 11.28
C LYS A 22 16.77 -2.19 10.69
N GLU A 23 17.64 -2.05 9.69
CA GLU A 23 17.89 -0.77 9.01
C GLU A 23 16.63 -0.27 8.28
N PHE A 24 15.93 -1.17 7.59
CA PHE A 24 14.67 -0.85 6.94
C PHE A 24 13.60 -0.42 7.95
N LEU A 25 13.42 -1.18 9.03
CA LEU A 25 12.44 -0.84 10.07
C LEU A 25 12.78 0.48 10.78
N ALA A 26 14.07 0.79 10.96
CA ALA A 26 14.50 2.09 11.48
C ALA A 26 14.18 3.26 10.52
N GLN A 27 14.14 3.03 9.20
CA GLN A 27 13.64 4.03 8.25
C GLN A 27 12.13 4.20 8.36
N ILE A 28 11.38 3.10 8.44
CA ILE A 28 9.93 3.12 8.65
C ILE A 28 9.58 3.88 9.93
N GLU A 29 10.32 3.64 11.03
CA GLU A 29 10.15 4.35 12.31
C GLU A 29 10.21 5.88 12.14
N ARG A 30 11.07 6.36 11.25
CA ARG A 30 11.22 7.79 11.00
C ARG A 30 10.14 8.38 10.09
N ILE A 31 9.55 7.55 9.22
CA ILE A 31 8.58 8.01 8.20
C ILE A 31 7.17 8.04 8.76
N VAL A 32 6.79 7.02 9.51
CA VAL A 32 5.42 6.84 10.01
C VAL A 32 5.09 7.88 11.09
N PRO A 33 3.97 8.59 10.98
CA PRO A 33 3.50 9.54 11.97
C PRO A 33 2.79 8.81 13.12
N TRP A 34 3.54 8.12 13.97
CA TRP A 34 3.01 7.23 15.03
C TRP A 34 2.03 7.92 15.94
N LYS A 35 2.35 9.14 16.39
CA LYS A 35 1.53 9.90 17.35
C LYS A 35 0.15 10.21 16.75
N GLU A 36 0.11 10.63 15.51
CA GLU A 36 -1.11 10.94 14.76
C GLU A 36 -1.94 9.68 14.56
N TRP A 37 -1.31 8.57 14.19
CA TRP A 37 -1.94 7.27 14.00
C TRP A 37 -2.55 6.75 15.30
N LEU A 38 -1.81 6.79 16.40
CA LEU A 38 -2.28 6.36 17.70
C LEU A 38 -3.47 7.22 18.16
N THR A 39 -3.39 8.53 18.01
CA THR A 39 -4.48 9.46 18.35
C THR A 39 -5.74 9.15 17.55
N LEU A 40 -5.60 8.79 16.29
CA LEU A 40 -6.71 8.45 15.38
C LEU A 40 -7.42 7.15 15.79
N ILE A 41 -6.67 6.13 16.22
CA ILE A 41 -7.20 4.80 16.52
C ILE A 41 -7.69 4.69 17.97
N GLN A 42 -7.07 5.41 18.90
CA GLN A 42 -7.32 5.33 20.35
C GLN A 42 -8.81 5.38 20.74
N PRO A 43 -9.66 6.23 20.13
CA PRO A 43 -11.10 6.30 20.47
C PRO A 43 -11.86 5.01 20.16
N CYS A 44 -11.43 4.25 19.16
CA CYS A 44 -12.05 3.00 18.72
C CYS A 44 -11.44 1.76 19.39
N TYR A 45 -10.30 1.92 20.04
CA TYR A 45 -9.58 0.79 20.63
C TYR A 45 -10.19 0.39 21.97
N TYR A 46 -10.24 -0.94 22.22
CA TYR A 46 -10.82 -1.50 23.45
C TYR A 46 -10.07 -1.03 24.71
N LYS A 47 -10.81 -0.55 25.72
CA LYS A 47 -10.25 0.03 26.94
C LYS A 47 -9.94 -0.98 28.04
N GLY A 48 -10.26 -2.25 27.87
CA GLY A 48 -10.00 -3.30 28.86
C GLY A 48 -10.90 -3.27 30.08
N GLU A 49 -12.13 -2.80 29.95
CA GLU A 49 -13.09 -2.67 31.06
C GLU A 49 -13.60 -4.04 31.58
N ARG A 50 -13.56 -5.08 30.71
CA ARG A 50 -13.97 -6.45 31.06
C ARG A 50 -13.07 -7.45 30.34
N GLY A 51 -12.74 -8.57 31.01
CA GLY A 51 -11.94 -9.66 30.45
C GLY A 51 -10.43 -9.37 30.47
N ASN A 52 -9.69 -9.96 29.53
CA ASN A 52 -8.25 -9.78 29.41
C ASN A 52 -7.89 -8.35 29.01
N LYS A 53 -6.78 -7.85 29.57
CA LYS A 53 -6.24 -6.55 29.16
C LYS A 53 -5.86 -6.58 27.67
N PRO A 54 -6.19 -5.53 26.91
CA PRO A 54 -5.77 -5.44 25.53
C PRO A 54 -4.24 -5.32 25.43
N TYR A 55 -3.68 -5.78 24.35
CA TYR A 55 -2.30 -5.49 24.01
C TYR A 55 -2.11 -3.97 23.80
N PRO A 56 -0.89 -3.43 24.02
CA PRO A 56 -0.64 -2.02 23.76
C PRO A 56 -1.03 -1.67 22.34
N LEU A 57 -1.78 -0.57 22.15
CA LEU A 57 -2.24 -0.15 20.83
C LEU A 57 -1.09 0.03 19.84
N GLU A 58 0.02 0.60 20.31
CA GLU A 58 1.21 0.81 19.48
C GLU A 58 1.78 -0.51 18.98
N SER A 59 1.90 -1.54 19.81
CA SER A 59 2.37 -2.87 19.40
C SER A 59 1.45 -3.48 18.34
N MET A 60 0.13 -3.38 18.54
CA MET A 60 -0.86 -3.87 17.56
C MET A 60 -0.76 -3.14 16.22
N LEU A 61 -0.58 -1.82 16.25
CA LEU A 61 -0.43 -1.00 15.05
C LEU A 61 0.87 -1.32 14.30
N ARG A 62 1.97 -1.53 15.02
CA ARG A 62 3.26 -1.93 14.48
C ARG A 62 3.19 -3.32 13.82
N LEU A 63 2.51 -4.27 14.46
CA LEU A 63 2.26 -5.61 13.88
C LEU A 63 1.41 -5.52 12.61
N TYR A 64 0.33 -4.72 12.62
CA TYR A 64 -0.48 -4.48 11.43
C TYR A 64 0.35 -3.87 10.28
N LEU A 65 1.25 -2.94 10.58
CA LEU A 65 2.15 -2.38 9.58
C LEU A 65 3.11 -3.42 9.03
N LEU A 66 3.73 -4.26 9.87
CA LEU A 66 4.59 -5.36 9.44
C LEU A 66 3.85 -6.36 8.57
N GLN A 67 2.60 -6.71 8.94
CA GLN A 67 1.75 -7.57 8.15
C GLN A 67 1.61 -7.09 6.70
N ASN A 68 1.36 -5.79 6.52
CA ASN A 68 1.23 -5.19 5.19
C ASN A 68 2.59 -5.04 4.47
N LEU A 69 3.66 -4.69 5.17
CA LEU A 69 4.99 -4.49 4.57
C LEU A 69 5.62 -5.80 4.07
N TYR A 70 5.29 -6.91 4.70
CA TYR A 70 5.89 -8.22 4.39
C TYR A 70 4.87 -9.21 3.81
N ASP A 71 3.65 -8.76 3.51
CA ASP A 71 2.56 -9.57 2.93
C ASP A 71 2.30 -10.86 3.74
N LEU A 72 2.18 -10.72 5.06
CA LEU A 72 2.02 -11.84 5.97
C LEU A 72 0.54 -12.07 6.30
N SER A 73 0.16 -13.35 6.49
CA SER A 73 -1.13 -13.69 7.09
C SER A 73 -1.16 -13.32 8.59
N ASP A 74 -2.35 -13.32 9.20
CA ASP A 74 -2.49 -13.04 10.64
C ASP A 74 -1.63 -14.01 11.47
N GLU A 75 -1.70 -15.30 11.17
CA GLU A 75 -0.91 -16.35 11.85
C GLU A 75 0.60 -16.20 11.61
N ALA A 76 1.00 -15.94 10.37
CA ALA A 76 2.41 -15.73 10.04
C ALA A 76 2.97 -14.47 10.74
N THR A 77 2.17 -13.41 10.86
CA THR A 77 2.58 -12.20 11.57
C THR A 77 2.79 -12.47 13.07
N ALA A 78 1.88 -13.24 13.68
CA ALA A 78 2.00 -13.62 15.08
C ALA A 78 3.26 -14.49 15.34
N ALA A 79 3.54 -15.45 14.46
CA ALA A 79 4.72 -16.29 14.54
C ALA A 79 6.02 -15.48 14.34
N GLU A 80 6.11 -14.69 13.27
CA GLU A 80 7.27 -13.85 12.97
C GLU A 80 7.54 -12.79 14.06
N ALA A 81 6.50 -12.31 14.74
CA ALA A 81 6.66 -11.39 15.86
C ALA A 81 7.45 -12.00 17.05
N ILE A 82 7.41 -13.33 17.17
CA ILE A 82 8.13 -14.07 18.21
C ILE A 82 9.49 -14.53 17.68
N ASP A 83 9.53 -15.10 16.47
CA ASP A 83 10.72 -15.74 15.90
C ASP A 83 11.75 -14.71 15.42
N SER A 84 11.31 -13.56 14.93
CA SER A 84 12.17 -12.50 14.40
C SER A 84 12.48 -11.44 15.46
N ARG A 85 13.71 -11.44 15.98
CA ARG A 85 14.16 -10.40 16.91
C ARG A 85 13.96 -8.98 16.38
N ALA A 86 14.14 -8.76 15.09
CA ALA A 86 13.92 -7.46 14.49
C ALA A 86 12.44 -7.02 14.58
N PHE A 87 11.50 -7.95 14.47
CA PHE A 87 10.07 -7.68 14.61
C PHE A 87 9.69 -7.50 16.07
N SER A 88 10.19 -8.36 16.97
CA SER A 88 9.96 -8.22 18.41
C SER A 88 10.43 -6.85 18.90
N ASP A 89 11.67 -6.47 18.56
CA ASP A 89 12.25 -5.17 18.92
C ASP A 89 11.42 -4.00 18.37
N PHE A 90 10.99 -4.09 17.09
CA PHE A 90 10.19 -3.04 16.45
C PHE A 90 8.79 -2.91 17.04
N CYS A 91 8.16 -4.01 17.42
CA CYS A 91 6.81 -4.03 17.98
C CYS A 91 6.77 -3.82 19.49
N GLY A 92 7.93 -3.77 20.16
CA GLY A 92 8.01 -3.70 21.62
C GLY A 92 7.45 -4.96 22.30
N ILE A 93 7.63 -6.12 21.66
CA ILE A 93 7.23 -7.42 22.22
C ILE A 93 8.44 -8.00 22.94
N ASP A 94 8.29 -8.21 24.23
CA ASP A 94 9.34 -8.86 25.04
C ASP A 94 9.26 -10.39 24.87
N SER A 95 10.41 -11.05 24.86
CA SER A 95 10.54 -12.51 24.80
C SER A 95 9.84 -13.25 25.96
N SER A 96 9.53 -12.56 27.05
CA SER A 96 8.70 -13.06 28.16
C SER A 96 7.20 -13.01 27.86
N ASN A 97 6.77 -12.30 26.82
CA ASN A 97 5.38 -12.10 26.44
C ASN A 97 5.12 -12.81 25.11
N GLN A 98 4.15 -13.72 25.08
CA GLN A 98 3.83 -14.51 23.88
C GLN A 98 3.32 -13.67 22.69
N GLY A 99 3.14 -12.37 22.85
CA GLY A 99 2.55 -11.52 21.81
C GLY A 99 1.08 -11.85 21.53
N PRO A 100 0.43 -11.10 20.63
CA PRO A 100 -0.93 -11.39 20.19
C PRO A 100 -0.94 -12.59 19.22
N ASP A 101 -2.00 -13.38 19.30
CA ASP A 101 -2.30 -14.44 18.32
C ASP A 101 -2.90 -13.89 17.02
N GLY A 102 -3.00 -14.75 16.00
CA GLY A 102 -3.56 -14.39 14.70
C GLY A 102 -5.00 -13.89 14.78
N ASP A 103 -5.82 -14.49 15.63
CA ASP A 103 -7.21 -14.05 15.86
C ASP A 103 -7.27 -12.62 16.40
N THR A 104 -6.38 -12.27 17.31
CA THR A 104 -6.28 -10.91 17.88
C THR A 104 -5.87 -9.90 16.80
N LEU A 105 -4.91 -10.26 15.93
CA LEU A 105 -4.53 -9.44 14.79
C LEU A 105 -5.68 -9.25 13.79
N GLY A 106 -6.41 -10.33 13.48
CA GLY A 106 -7.59 -10.29 12.63
C GLY A 106 -8.69 -9.37 13.19
N ARG A 107 -8.94 -9.42 14.50
CA ARG A 107 -9.90 -8.51 15.18
C ARG A 107 -9.43 -7.05 15.08
N PHE A 108 -8.15 -6.78 15.26
CA PHE A 108 -7.59 -5.43 15.11
C PHE A 108 -7.73 -4.90 13.69
N ARG A 109 -7.39 -5.70 12.69
CA ARG A 109 -7.61 -5.36 11.27
C ARG A 109 -9.08 -5.03 11.00
N ASN A 110 -10.00 -5.88 11.46
CA ASN A 110 -11.44 -5.67 11.29
C ASN A 110 -11.93 -4.39 12.01
N LEU A 111 -11.34 -4.03 13.15
CA LEU A 111 -11.61 -2.76 13.82
C LEU A 111 -11.21 -1.57 12.93
N LEU A 112 -10.04 -1.60 12.30
CA LEU A 112 -9.59 -0.55 11.39
C LEU A 112 -10.51 -0.42 10.18
N ILE A 113 -10.89 -1.56 9.56
CA ILE A 113 -11.81 -1.61 8.41
C ILE A 113 -13.17 -1.02 8.79
N LYS A 114 -13.78 -1.52 9.88
CA LYS A 114 -15.11 -1.10 10.33
C LYS A 114 -15.22 0.41 10.61
N ASN A 115 -14.13 1.03 11.02
CA ASN A 115 -14.07 2.46 11.32
C ASN A 115 -13.52 3.32 10.17
N GLY A 116 -13.23 2.74 9.00
CA GLY A 116 -12.69 3.46 7.84
C GLY A 116 -11.35 4.14 8.14
N LEU A 117 -10.50 3.49 8.96
CA LEU A 117 -9.25 4.09 9.41
C LEU A 117 -8.10 3.89 8.44
N GLN A 118 -8.15 2.87 7.59
CA GLN A 118 -7.06 2.52 6.66
C GLN A 118 -6.72 3.66 5.69
N GLU A 119 -7.73 4.27 5.07
CA GLU A 119 -7.56 5.42 4.18
C GLU A 119 -6.97 6.64 4.91
N LYS A 120 -7.43 6.86 6.15
CA LYS A 120 -6.91 7.96 6.98
C LYS A 120 -5.46 7.76 7.36
N LEU A 121 -5.07 6.53 7.71
CA LEU A 121 -3.67 6.17 7.99
C LEU A 121 -2.79 6.39 6.76
N PHE A 122 -3.24 5.92 5.58
CA PHE A 122 -2.56 6.15 4.31
C PHE A 122 -2.40 7.64 4.01
N SER A 123 -3.48 8.41 4.11
CA SER A 123 -3.46 9.85 3.85
C SER A 123 -2.48 10.60 4.76
N GLN A 124 -2.35 10.20 6.03
CA GLN A 124 -1.40 10.82 6.95
C GLN A 124 0.06 10.49 6.59
N VAL A 125 0.35 9.27 6.13
CA VAL A 125 1.70 8.94 5.62
C VAL A 125 2.01 9.76 4.37
N VAL A 126 1.09 9.84 3.42
CA VAL A 126 1.26 10.66 2.21
C VAL A 126 1.53 12.12 2.59
N ALA A 127 0.76 12.69 3.53
CA ALA A 127 0.98 14.05 4.02
C ALA A 127 2.38 14.22 4.63
N ALA A 128 2.82 13.29 5.48
CA ALA A 128 4.16 13.32 6.08
C ALA A 128 5.28 13.22 5.04
N LEU A 129 5.10 12.45 3.97
CA LEU A 129 6.05 12.36 2.86
C LEU A 129 6.08 13.64 2.03
N MET A 130 4.93 14.30 1.83
CA MET A 130 4.84 15.60 1.16
C MET A 130 5.53 16.70 1.94
N GLU A 131 5.30 16.78 3.26
CA GLU A 131 5.95 17.77 4.14
C GLU A 131 7.48 17.65 4.12
N ARG A 132 7.99 16.43 3.94
CA ARG A 132 9.44 16.16 3.80
C ARG A 132 9.97 16.40 2.38
N GLY A 133 9.12 16.80 1.44
CA GLY A 133 9.48 17.03 0.04
C GLY A 133 9.84 15.75 -0.73
N LEU A 134 9.41 14.58 -0.26
CA LEU A 134 9.62 13.30 -0.93
C LEU A 134 8.60 13.03 -2.03
N ILE A 135 7.43 13.65 -1.97
CA ILE A 135 6.41 13.67 -3.03
C ILE A 135 6.32 15.09 -3.57
N LEU A 136 6.71 15.28 -4.82
CA LEU A 136 6.85 16.62 -5.43
C LEU A 136 5.57 17.09 -6.15
N LYS A 137 4.65 16.19 -6.47
CA LYS A 137 3.37 16.44 -7.18
C LYS A 137 3.49 17.17 -8.53
N LYS A 138 4.67 17.26 -9.11
CA LYS A 138 4.89 17.93 -10.41
C LYS A 138 4.47 17.10 -11.60
N GLY A 139 4.43 15.79 -11.44
CA GLY A 139 3.97 14.85 -12.44
C GLY A 139 3.45 13.59 -11.80
N THR A 140 2.32 13.08 -12.32
CA THR A 140 1.70 11.85 -11.84
C THR A 140 1.69 10.80 -12.94
N ILE A 141 2.11 9.60 -12.60
CA ILE A 141 1.93 8.39 -13.41
C ILE A 141 0.66 7.72 -12.91
N VAL A 142 -0.29 7.48 -13.83
CA VAL A 142 -1.53 6.76 -13.52
C VAL A 142 -1.46 5.35 -14.07
N ASP A 143 -1.84 4.37 -13.25
CA ASP A 143 -1.88 2.95 -13.62
C ASP A 143 -2.98 2.23 -12.86
N SER A 144 -3.31 1.00 -13.28
CA SER A 144 -4.29 0.16 -12.61
C SER A 144 -3.83 -1.30 -12.55
N THR A 145 -4.14 -1.94 -11.42
CA THR A 145 -3.92 -3.38 -11.25
C THR A 145 -5.22 -4.09 -10.90
N ILE A 146 -5.37 -5.34 -11.34
CA ILE A 146 -6.54 -6.16 -11.05
C ILE A 146 -6.30 -6.88 -9.73
N ILE A 147 -7.27 -6.79 -8.82
CA ILE A 147 -7.33 -7.53 -7.56
C ILE A 147 -8.41 -8.59 -7.73
N SER A 148 -8.00 -9.86 -7.76
CA SER A 148 -8.94 -10.97 -7.91
C SER A 148 -9.72 -11.18 -6.62
N ALA A 149 -11.04 -11.28 -6.74
CA ALA A 149 -11.93 -11.71 -5.67
C ALA A 149 -12.21 -13.22 -5.78
N PRO A 150 -12.51 -13.92 -4.67
CA PRO A 150 -12.94 -15.30 -4.72
C PRO A 150 -14.20 -15.45 -5.55
N SER A 151 -14.13 -16.26 -6.61
CA SER A 151 -15.31 -16.59 -7.45
C SER A 151 -16.20 -17.68 -6.84
N SER A 152 -15.79 -18.27 -5.71
CA SER A 152 -16.49 -19.36 -5.04
C SER A 152 -17.75 -18.87 -4.33
N THR A 153 -18.84 -19.64 -4.48
CA THR A 153 -20.10 -19.46 -3.74
C THR A 153 -20.19 -20.33 -2.48
N LYS A 154 -19.05 -20.92 -2.04
CA LYS A 154 -18.99 -21.81 -0.86
C LYS A 154 -18.90 -21.06 0.48
N ASN A 155 -19.20 -19.76 0.49
CA ASN A 155 -19.32 -18.96 1.71
C ASN A 155 -20.67 -19.20 2.41
N SER A 156 -20.82 -18.64 3.62
CA SER A 156 -22.06 -18.75 4.41
C SER A 156 -23.31 -18.25 3.69
N GLU A 157 -23.16 -17.25 2.83
CA GLU A 157 -24.24 -16.62 2.07
C GLU A 157 -24.51 -17.30 0.73
N LYS A 158 -23.68 -18.25 0.30
CA LYS A 158 -23.73 -18.94 -1.00
C LYS A 158 -23.82 -17.98 -2.20
N LYS A 159 -23.20 -16.81 -2.10
CA LYS A 159 -23.19 -15.76 -3.12
C LYS A 159 -21.76 -15.30 -3.42
N GLN A 160 -21.56 -14.88 -4.65
CA GLN A 160 -20.36 -14.12 -5.01
C GLN A 160 -20.48 -12.71 -4.42
N ASP A 161 -19.33 -12.04 -4.30
CA ASP A 161 -19.29 -10.62 -3.89
C ASP A 161 -20.08 -9.77 -4.91
N PRO A 162 -21.16 -9.08 -4.50
CA PRO A 162 -22.02 -8.33 -5.41
C PRO A 162 -21.33 -7.12 -6.03
N ASP A 163 -20.30 -6.58 -5.39
CA ASP A 163 -19.56 -5.40 -5.85
C ASP A 163 -18.40 -5.75 -6.78
N ALA A 164 -17.99 -7.03 -6.81
CA ALA A 164 -16.96 -7.52 -7.70
C ALA A 164 -17.51 -7.81 -9.10
N HIS A 165 -16.77 -7.43 -10.16
CA HIS A 165 -17.18 -7.62 -11.54
C HIS A 165 -16.11 -8.32 -12.37
N GLN A 166 -16.51 -8.82 -13.54
CA GLN A 166 -15.61 -9.47 -14.47
C GLN A 166 -14.96 -8.46 -15.43
N VAL A 167 -13.67 -8.68 -15.71
CA VAL A 167 -12.93 -7.95 -16.75
C VAL A 167 -12.08 -8.93 -17.54
N LYS A 168 -11.96 -8.70 -18.86
CA LYS A 168 -11.08 -9.48 -19.72
C LYS A 168 -9.75 -8.73 -19.91
N LYS A 169 -8.62 -9.37 -19.54
CA LYS A 169 -7.28 -8.86 -19.84
C LYS A 169 -6.54 -9.86 -20.71
N GLY A 170 -6.25 -9.48 -21.96
CA GLY A 170 -5.77 -10.43 -22.96
C GLY A 170 -6.81 -11.52 -23.23
N ASN A 171 -6.44 -12.78 -23.05
CA ASN A 171 -7.35 -13.93 -23.22
C ASN A 171 -7.93 -14.47 -21.90
N THR A 172 -7.60 -13.83 -20.75
CA THR A 172 -8.00 -14.31 -19.42
C THR A 172 -9.09 -13.42 -18.85
N TRP A 173 -10.11 -14.06 -18.27
CA TRP A 173 -11.15 -13.40 -17.49
C TRP A 173 -10.74 -13.34 -16.01
N HIS A 174 -10.89 -12.19 -15.41
CA HIS A 174 -10.67 -11.93 -13.99
C HIS A 174 -11.98 -11.46 -13.36
N PHE A 175 -12.29 -11.97 -12.17
CA PHE A 175 -13.41 -11.53 -11.35
C PHE A 175 -12.86 -10.81 -10.12
N GLY A 176 -13.29 -9.59 -9.85
CA GLY A 176 -12.83 -8.83 -8.69
C GLY A 176 -12.92 -7.34 -8.89
N TYR A 177 -11.87 -6.67 -8.48
CA TYR A 177 -11.72 -5.21 -8.43
C TYR A 177 -10.53 -4.73 -9.23
N LYS A 178 -10.45 -3.43 -9.43
CA LYS A 178 -9.22 -2.74 -9.84
C LYS A 178 -8.79 -1.77 -8.75
N ALA A 179 -7.50 -1.74 -8.46
CA ALA A 179 -6.87 -0.65 -7.75
C ALA A 179 -6.22 0.28 -8.79
N HIS A 180 -6.69 1.50 -8.85
CA HIS A 180 -6.12 2.58 -9.65
C HIS A 180 -5.17 3.37 -8.75
N VAL A 181 -3.98 3.68 -9.23
CA VAL A 181 -2.94 4.35 -8.46
C VAL A 181 -2.44 5.61 -9.15
N GLY A 182 -2.26 6.67 -8.38
CA GLY A 182 -1.52 7.86 -8.76
C GLY A 182 -0.15 7.84 -8.09
N VAL A 183 0.91 7.85 -8.89
CA VAL A 183 2.31 7.73 -8.45
C VAL A 183 3.06 8.99 -8.81
N ASP A 184 3.78 9.56 -7.85
CA ASP A 184 4.65 10.70 -8.12
C ASP A 184 5.80 10.28 -9.06
N LYS A 185 5.91 10.99 -10.18
CA LYS A 185 6.86 10.66 -11.26
C LYS A 185 8.31 10.65 -10.81
N ASP A 186 8.67 11.54 -9.90
CA ASP A 186 10.07 11.77 -9.52
C ASP A 186 10.52 10.84 -8.40
N SER A 187 9.66 10.57 -7.43
CA SER A 187 9.97 9.70 -6.28
C SER A 187 9.53 8.24 -6.47
N GLY A 188 8.58 7.99 -7.37
CA GLY A 188 7.95 6.65 -7.49
C GLY A 188 7.01 6.30 -6.34
N LEU A 189 6.68 7.25 -5.47
CA LEU A 189 5.80 7.01 -4.33
C LEU A 189 4.33 7.16 -4.73
N VAL A 190 3.51 6.23 -4.27
CA VAL A 190 2.04 6.27 -4.44
C VAL A 190 1.48 7.37 -3.54
N HIS A 191 0.68 8.28 -4.11
CA HIS A 191 0.03 9.35 -3.36
C HIS A 191 -1.50 9.24 -3.39
N THR A 192 -2.08 8.51 -4.34
CA THR A 192 -3.52 8.31 -4.46
C THR A 192 -3.82 6.88 -4.84
N VAL A 193 -4.84 6.30 -4.23
CA VAL A 193 -5.35 4.94 -4.55
C VAL A 193 -6.87 5.01 -4.58
N GLU A 194 -7.46 4.48 -5.66
CA GLU A 194 -8.89 4.33 -5.83
C GLU A 194 -9.23 2.88 -6.17
N ALA A 195 -10.22 2.32 -5.47
CA ALA A 195 -10.70 0.98 -5.74
C ALA A 195 -12.04 1.02 -6.46
N THR A 196 -12.17 0.26 -7.55
CA THR A 196 -13.42 0.15 -8.32
C THR A 196 -13.70 -1.30 -8.68
N PRO A 197 -14.95 -1.67 -9.02
CA PRO A 197 -15.22 -2.93 -9.69
C PRO A 197 -14.34 -3.10 -10.94
N ALA A 198 -13.93 -4.33 -11.24
CA ALA A 198 -12.95 -4.59 -12.32
C ALA A 198 -13.41 -4.17 -13.73
N ASN A 199 -14.71 -4.03 -13.97
CA ASN A 199 -15.29 -3.61 -15.25
C ASN A 199 -15.20 -2.10 -15.51
N VAL A 200 -14.83 -1.28 -14.51
CA VAL A 200 -14.66 0.17 -14.68
C VAL A 200 -13.44 0.44 -15.57
N HIS A 201 -13.60 1.37 -16.52
CA HIS A 201 -12.52 1.75 -17.44
C HIS A 201 -11.49 2.64 -16.77
N ASP A 202 -10.20 2.33 -16.94
CA ASP A 202 -9.09 3.04 -16.29
C ASP A 202 -9.11 4.55 -16.56
N VAL A 203 -9.41 4.94 -17.81
CA VAL A 203 -9.48 6.35 -18.22
C VAL A 203 -10.51 7.16 -17.43
N THR A 204 -11.56 6.53 -16.89
CA THR A 204 -12.59 7.24 -16.12
C THR A 204 -12.11 7.62 -14.72
N GLN A 205 -11.08 7.00 -14.22
CA GLN A 205 -10.53 7.24 -12.88
C GLN A 205 -9.36 8.23 -12.89
N THR A 206 -8.96 8.73 -14.07
CA THR A 206 -7.78 9.61 -14.18
C THR A 206 -7.90 10.83 -13.27
N SER A 207 -9.07 11.49 -13.24
CA SER A 207 -9.26 12.74 -12.47
C SER A 207 -9.15 12.52 -10.97
N SER A 208 -9.66 11.39 -10.45
CA SER A 208 -9.62 11.05 -9.03
C SER A 208 -8.21 10.74 -8.55
N LEU A 209 -7.31 10.32 -9.46
CA LEU A 209 -5.92 10.00 -9.16
C LEU A 209 -5.00 11.23 -9.12
N LEU A 210 -5.49 12.40 -9.52
CA LEU A 210 -4.68 13.62 -9.58
C LEU A 210 -4.88 14.48 -8.33
N THR A 211 -3.82 15.13 -7.88
CA THR A 211 -3.84 16.09 -6.76
C THR A 211 -4.27 17.48 -7.19
N GLY A 212 -4.24 17.74 -8.51
CA GLY A 212 -4.49 19.03 -9.13
C GLY A 212 -3.28 19.98 -9.09
N GLU A 213 -2.11 19.50 -8.71
CA GLU A 213 -0.87 20.28 -8.68
C GLU A 213 0.07 19.92 -9.84
N GLU A 214 -0.26 18.91 -10.61
CA GLU A 214 0.56 18.34 -11.67
C GLU A 214 0.74 19.29 -12.87
N ASP A 215 1.95 19.30 -13.42
CA ASP A 215 2.27 19.89 -14.72
C ASP A 215 2.10 18.88 -15.86
N VAL A 216 2.23 17.57 -15.53
CA VAL A 216 2.19 16.47 -16.49
C VAL A 216 1.59 15.21 -15.90
N VAL A 217 0.78 14.50 -16.71
CA VAL A 217 0.21 13.19 -16.38
C VAL A 217 0.72 12.18 -17.41
N TYR A 218 1.21 11.05 -16.90
CA TYR A 218 1.68 9.93 -17.71
C TYR A 218 0.73 8.74 -17.50
N GLY A 219 0.46 8.00 -18.56
CA GLY A 219 -0.32 6.77 -18.50
C GLY A 219 -0.03 5.87 -19.69
N ASP A 220 -0.47 4.63 -19.61
CA ASP A 220 -0.44 3.69 -20.71
C ASP A 220 -1.58 3.92 -21.70
N SER A 221 -1.73 3.05 -22.69
CA SER A 221 -2.77 3.15 -23.71
C SER A 221 -4.21 2.99 -23.18
N GLY A 222 -4.40 2.49 -21.98
CA GLY A 222 -5.70 2.39 -21.30
C GLY A 222 -6.27 3.76 -20.91
N TYR A 223 -5.41 4.78 -20.84
CA TYR A 223 -5.76 6.17 -20.49
C TYR A 223 -5.89 7.10 -21.68
N LEU A 224 -5.95 6.56 -22.92
CA LEU A 224 -6.12 7.37 -24.12
C LEU A 224 -7.39 8.21 -24.03
N GLY A 225 -7.26 9.51 -24.31
CA GLY A 225 -8.37 10.47 -24.24
C GLY A 225 -8.62 11.08 -22.87
N ALA A 226 -7.88 10.70 -21.81
CA ALA A 226 -8.07 11.22 -20.46
C ALA A 226 -8.12 12.76 -20.39
N GLY A 227 -7.25 13.46 -21.09
CA GLY A 227 -7.23 14.93 -21.10
C GLY A 227 -8.35 15.62 -21.88
N ASN A 228 -9.19 14.85 -22.60
CA ASN A 228 -10.32 15.37 -23.40
C ASN A 228 -11.68 15.03 -22.79
N ARG A 229 -11.72 14.39 -21.64
CA ARG A 229 -12.95 14.05 -20.92
C ARG A 229 -13.55 15.30 -20.26
N GLU A 230 -14.85 15.28 -20.01
CA GLU A 230 -15.55 16.38 -19.32
C GLU A 230 -15.05 16.58 -17.89
N ASP A 231 -14.68 15.49 -17.22
CA ASP A 231 -14.15 15.46 -15.87
C ASP A 231 -12.63 15.69 -15.80
N ALA A 232 -11.96 15.92 -16.93
CA ALA A 232 -10.51 16.08 -16.98
C ALA A 232 -10.03 17.36 -16.28
N ILE A 233 -9.04 17.25 -15.41
CA ILE A 233 -8.35 18.40 -14.83
C ILE A 233 -7.40 18.98 -15.89
N VAL A 234 -7.85 20.00 -16.60
CA VAL A 234 -7.10 20.61 -17.72
C VAL A 234 -6.04 21.60 -17.23
N ARG A 235 -6.27 22.24 -16.08
CA ARG A 235 -5.34 23.19 -15.47
C ARG A 235 -5.07 22.81 -14.03
N ASN A 236 -3.83 22.97 -13.62
CA ASN A 236 -3.45 22.76 -12.23
C ASN A 236 -3.87 23.94 -11.33
N LYS A 237 -3.71 23.79 -10.02
CA LYS A 237 -4.06 24.82 -9.01
C LYS A 237 -3.32 26.15 -9.22
N SER A 238 -2.19 26.14 -9.94
CA SER A 238 -1.44 27.35 -10.33
C SER A 238 -1.93 27.94 -11.67
N GLY A 239 -2.99 27.41 -12.27
CA GLY A 239 -3.57 27.87 -13.55
C GLY A 239 -2.81 27.39 -14.80
N ARG A 240 -1.75 26.62 -14.67
CA ARG A 240 -0.97 26.07 -15.79
C ARG A 240 -1.69 24.90 -16.42
N LYS A 241 -1.61 24.79 -17.75
CA LYS A 241 -2.22 23.69 -18.50
C LYS A 241 -1.46 22.38 -18.21
N ILE A 242 -2.18 21.34 -17.80
CA ILE A 242 -1.63 20.01 -17.60
C ILE A 242 -1.39 19.32 -18.94
N LYS A 243 -0.22 18.70 -19.10
CA LYS A 243 0.15 17.95 -20.31
C LYS A 243 -0.12 16.47 -20.07
N TYR A 244 -1.05 15.88 -20.83
CA TYR A 244 -1.30 14.43 -20.79
C TYR A 244 -0.39 13.73 -21.79
N LYS A 245 0.54 12.93 -21.32
CA LYS A 245 1.50 12.12 -22.08
C LYS A 245 1.12 10.65 -21.96
N ILE A 246 0.16 10.25 -22.77
CA ILE A 246 -0.38 8.89 -22.79
C ILE A 246 0.27 8.10 -23.92
N ASN A 247 0.82 6.93 -23.60
CA ASN A 247 1.45 6.03 -24.55
C ASN A 247 0.41 5.49 -25.54
N ARG A 248 0.74 5.52 -26.84
CA ARG A 248 -0.09 4.91 -27.88
C ARG A 248 0.39 3.50 -28.14
N ARG A 249 -0.52 2.60 -28.47
CA ARG A 249 -0.14 1.27 -28.97
C ARG A 249 0.61 1.45 -30.30
N PRO A 250 1.72 0.71 -30.54
CA PRO A 250 2.37 0.72 -31.85
C PRO A 250 1.35 0.33 -32.90
N SER A 251 1.25 1.13 -33.96
CA SER A 251 0.42 0.74 -35.11
C SER A 251 1.11 -0.41 -35.90
N PRO A 252 0.37 -1.31 -36.56
CA PRO A 252 0.96 -2.36 -37.37
C PRO A 252 1.96 -1.85 -38.42
N VAL A 253 1.81 -0.61 -38.88
CA VAL A 253 2.70 0.06 -39.87
C VAL A 253 4.08 0.36 -39.26
N SER A 254 4.20 0.62 -37.96
CA SER A 254 5.50 0.87 -37.32
C SER A 254 6.36 -0.41 -37.22
N TYR A 255 5.73 -1.57 -37.17
CA TYR A 255 6.43 -2.86 -37.13
C TYR A 255 7.04 -3.27 -38.49
N THR A 256 6.43 -2.88 -39.60
CA THR A 256 6.95 -3.18 -40.92
C THR A 256 8.18 -2.35 -41.26
N HIS A 257 8.29 -1.12 -40.79
CA HIS A 257 9.48 -0.28 -40.99
C HIS A 257 10.71 -0.78 -40.17
N LEU A 258 10.54 -1.30 -39.00
CA LEU A 258 11.64 -1.86 -38.17
C LEU A 258 12.16 -3.17 -38.78
N ARG A 259 11.30 -4.06 -39.34
CA ARG A 259 11.72 -5.28 -40.00
C ARG A 259 12.44 -5.04 -41.34
N ALA A 260 12.13 -3.95 -42.03
CA ALA A 260 12.81 -3.62 -43.29
C ALA A 260 14.25 -3.14 -43.09
N HIS A 261 14.62 -2.67 -41.89
CA HIS A 261 15.99 -2.28 -41.57
C HIS A 261 16.87 -3.44 -41.06
N GLU A 262 16.27 -4.49 -40.48
CA GLU A 262 17.03 -5.65 -39.96
C GLU A 262 17.41 -6.69 -41.06
N THR A 263 16.86 -6.61 -42.26
CA THR A 263 17.15 -7.56 -43.35
C THR A 263 18.19 -7.06 -44.36
N ARG A 264 18.95 -6.00 -44.03
CA ARG A 264 20.03 -5.47 -44.88
C ARG A 264 21.41 -5.54 -44.18
N HIS A 265 21.76 -6.72 -43.66
CA HIS A 265 23.14 -7.08 -43.39
C HIS A 265 23.41 -8.50 -43.81
#